data_71dcb0829cd7a4bad361dec18894928d
#
_entry.id   71dcb0829cd7a4bad361dec18894928d
#
_cell.length_a   1.000
_cell.length_b   1.000
_cell.length_c   1.000
_cell.angle_alpha   90.00
_cell.angle_beta   90.00
_cell.angle_gamma   90.00
#
_symmetry.space_group_name_H-M   'P 1'
#
loop_
_entity.id
_entity.type
_entity.pdbx_description
1 polymer ?
#
loop_
_entity_poly.entity_id
_entity_poly.type
_entity_poly.pdbx_seq_one_letter_code
_entity_poly.pdbx_strand_id
1 'polypeptide(L)'
;MKYIIFLVLPFLCSAQTHRFIYEYQFKTDSLSTELRKENMILDLNPEETKFYAYEYAANDSLNKIRNFKNILWDEELPALTRPKNSNRNTSYILTNTLFKVETEDPIKWNLSSDTKKVSGYNLQKATTTFGGRNWTAWFNTELNLNEGPYKFRGLPGLIFEISEDKGNFSFKLVKSYQLKSTYDTSDFLEAFDGKKALLISEKTLAKQQLDLYGNPLKDFKEMFKNSKGEGKFKVMNIEVKSMEQFNELTLKTQERMRRHNNPLELDKAIHYPAN
;
A
#
# COMPACT_ATOMS: atom_id res chain seq x y z
N MET A 1 -32.95 -29.40 -47.93
CA MET A 1 -32.60 -28.33 -46.96
C MET A 1 -31.47 -28.82 -46.06
N LYS A 2 -30.25 -28.25 -46.20
CA LYS A 2 -29.12 -28.61 -45.35
C LYS A 2 -29.10 -27.61 -44.18
N TYR A 3 -29.32 -28.07 -42.97
CA TYR A 3 -29.16 -27.21 -41.77
C TYR A 3 -27.70 -27.12 -41.41
N ILE A 4 -27.11 -25.92 -41.50
CA ILE A 4 -25.77 -25.60 -40.99
C ILE A 4 -25.94 -25.28 -39.49
N ILE A 5 -25.51 -26.20 -38.65
CA ILE A 5 -25.43 -25.98 -37.21
C ILE A 5 -24.19 -25.14 -36.96
N PHE A 6 -24.39 -23.85 -36.60
CA PHE A 6 -23.33 -23.00 -36.11
C PHE A 6 -22.99 -23.42 -34.67
N LEU A 7 -21.89 -24.15 -34.52
CA LEU A 7 -21.35 -24.49 -33.19
C LEU A 7 -20.68 -23.21 -32.65
N VAL A 8 -21.41 -22.44 -31.84
CA VAL A 8 -20.84 -21.33 -31.05
C VAL A 8 -20.04 -21.96 -29.94
N LEU A 9 -18.72 -22.13 -30.16
CA LEU A 9 -17.78 -22.45 -29.09
C LEU A 9 -17.74 -21.24 -28.13
N PRO A 10 -18.09 -21.40 -26.85
CA PRO A 10 -17.89 -20.34 -25.88
C PRO A 10 -16.38 -20.11 -25.80
N PHE A 11 -15.92 -18.93 -26.21
CA PHE A 11 -14.61 -18.44 -25.83
C PHE A 11 -14.61 -18.35 -24.31
N LEU A 12 -14.06 -19.35 -23.65
CA LEU A 12 -13.67 -19.25 -22.23
C LEU A 12 -12.56 -18.19 -22.20
N CYS A 13 -12.96 -16.93 -22.02
CA CYS A 13 -12.05 -15.83 -21.73
C CYS A 13 -11.47 -16.15 -20.36
N SER A 14 -10.33 -16.84 -20.33
CA SER A 14 -9.59 -17.12 -19.12
C SER A 14 -9.24 -15.76 -18.53
N ALA A 15 -9.76 -15.46 -17.35
CA ALA A 15 -9.46 -14.24 -16.61
C ALA A 15 -7.98 -14.26 -16.20
N GLN A 16 -7.12 -13.74 -17.07
CA GLN A 16 -5.69 -13.68 -16.84
C GLN A 16 -5.35 -12.39 -16.09
N THR A 17 -4.66 -12.53 -14.98
CA THR A 17 -4.06 -11.41 -14.26
C THR A 17 -2.65 -11.16 -14.78
N HIS A 18 -2.33 -9.92 -15.11
CA HIS A 18 -0.96 -9.52 -15.37
C HIS A 18 -0.36 -8.95 -14.09
N ARG A 19 0.63 -9.65 -13.54
CA ARG A 19 1.32 -9.27 -12.31
C ARG A 19 2.63 -8.58 -12.60
N PHE A 20 2.81 -7.40 -12.01
CA PHE A 20 4.03 -6.62 -12.02
C PHE A 20 4.57 -6.53 -10.59
N ILE A 21 5.88 -6.72 -10.44
CA ILE A 21 6.58 -6.55 -9.16
C ILE A 21 7.41 -5.28 -9.25
N TYR A 22 7.18 -4.38 -8.29
CA TYR A 22 7.95 -3.15 -8.14
C TYR A 22 8.81 -3.24 -6.89
N GLU A 23 10.10 -2.92 -7.00
CA GLU A 23 10.90 -2.55 -5.84
C GLU A 23 10.45 -1.14 -5.40
N TYR A 24 9.94 -1.05 -4.18
CA TYR A 24 9.56 0.19 -3.52
C TYR A 24 10.64 0.57 -2.53
N GLN A 25 11.24 1.75 -2.71
CA GLN A 25 12.19 2.33 -1.78
C GLN A 25 11.55 3.55 -1.13
N PHE A 26 11.67 3.64 0.20
CA PHE A 26 11.01 4.71 0.94
C PHE A 26 11.70 5.05 2.24
N LYS A 27 11.49 6.30 2.69
CA LYS A 27 11.88 6.79 4.00
C LYS A 27 10.64 7.01 4.85
N THR A 28 10.59 6.41 6.03
CA THR A 28 9.53 6.67 7.02
C THR A 28 9.72 8.01 7.71
N ASP A 29 10.98 8.41 7.90
CA ASP A 29 11.41 9.73 8.40
C ASP A 29 12.16 10.46 7.27
N SER A 30 11.62 11.60 6.81
CA SER A 30 12.20 12.39 5.71
C SER A 30 13.62 12.91 6.01
N LEU A 31 14.00 12.99 7.28
CA LEU A 31 15.32 13.41 7.74
C LEU A 31 16.31 12.24 7.84
N SER A 32 15.83 11.00 7.77
CA SER A 32 16.69 9.81 7.81
C SER A 32 17.46 9.64 6.52
N THR A 33 18.68 9.12 6.63
CA THR A 33 19.46 8.62 5.49
C THR A 33 19.08 7.19 5.11
N GLU A 34 18.39 6.46 5.99
CA GLU A 34 18.00 5.07 5.79
C GLU A 34 16.81 4.98 4.83
N LEU A 35 16.96 4.14 3.81
CA LEU A 35 15.90 3.75 2.88
C LEU A 35 15.50 2.31 3.17
N ARG A 36 14.22 2.09 3.42
CA ARG A 36 13.63 0.74 3.38
C ARG A 36 13.38 0.34 1.94
N LYS A 37 13.47 -0.96 1.69
CA LYS A 37 13.20 -1.56 0.37
C LYS A 37 12.25 -2.73 0.54
N GLU A 38 11.16 -2.69 -0.20
CA GLU A 38 10.14 -3.73 -0.20
C GLU A 38 9.68 -4.05 -1.62
N ASN A 39 9.27 -5.26 -1.86
CA ASN A 39 8.65 -5.62 -3.11
C ASN A 39 7.14 -5.45 -3.03
N MET A 40 6.57 -4.75 -4.01
CA MET A 40 5.14 -4.51 -4.12
C MET A 40 4.58 -5.20 -5.36
N ILE A 41 3.38 -5.75 -5.24
CA ILE A 41 2.62 -6.34 -6.34
C ILE A 41 1.68 -5.30 -6.92
N LEU A 42 1.67 -5.19 -8.24
CA LEU A 42 0.59 -4.59 -9.02
C LEU A 42 -0.07 -5.70 -9.85
N ASP A 43 -1.28 -6.08 -9.49
CA ASP A 43 -2.09 -7.03 -10.24
C ASP A 43 -3.12 -6.30 -11.09
N LEU A 44 -3.01 -6.45 -12.41
CA LEU A 44 -4.02 -6.00 -13.36
C LEU A 44 -4.97 -7.17 -13.66
N ASN A 45 -6.09 -7.19 -12.95
CA ASN A 45 -7.16 -8.14 -13.13
C ASN A 45 -8.13 -7.67 -14.23
N PRO A 46 -9.04 -8.54 -14.74
CA PRO A 46 -10.01 -8.15 -15.74
C PRO A 46 -10.89 -6.95 -15.37
N GLU A 47 -11.29 -6.84 -14.08
CA GLU A 47 -12.25 -5.85 -13.59
C GLU A 47 -11.64 -4.81 -12.65
N GLU A 48 -10.48 -5.11 -12.07
CA GLU A 48 -9.85 -4.26 -11.06
C GLU A 48 -8.33 -4.34 -11.09
N THR A 49 -7.70 -3.33 -10.54
CA THR A 49 -6.26 -3.29 -10.23
C THR A 49 -6.09 -3.39 -8.73
N LYS A 50 -5.11 -4.19 -8.28
CA LYS A 50 -4.72 -4.31 -6.87
C LYS A 50 -3.26 -3.97 -6.69
N PHE A 51 -2.94 -3.22 -5.63
CA PHE A 51 -1.57 -2.87 -5.27
C PHE A 51 -1.34 -3.15 -3.78
N TYR A 52 -0.33 -4.00 -3.47
CA TYR A 52 -0.09 -4.47 -2.10
C TYR A 52 1.31 -5.07 -1.96
N ALA A 53 1.77 -5.30 -0.73
CA ALA A 53 3.08 -5.88 -0.46
C ALA A 53 3.18 -7.33 -0.94
N TYR A 54 4.32 -7.68 -1.57
CA TYR A 54 4.60 -9.04 -2.03
C TYR A 54 4.55 -10.05 -0.89
N GLU A 55 5.02 -9.67 0.29
CA GLU A 55 5.04 -10.52 1.46
C GLU A 55 3.65 -10.95 1.94
N TYR A 56 2.61 -10.14 1.68
CA TYR A 56 1.23 -10.53 2.03
C TYR A 56 0.78 -11.75 1.24
N ALA A 57 1.01 -11.76 -0.08
CA ALA A 57 0.68 -12.92 -0.92
C ALA A 57 1.57 -14.13 -0.61
N ALA A 58 2.85 -13.91 -0.32
CA ALA A 58 3.76 -14.98 0.08
C ALA A 58 3.33 -15.64 1.39
N ASN A 59 2.97 -14.83 2.39
CA ASN A 59 2.46 -15.29 3.68
C ASN A 59 1.12 -16.04 3.54
N ASP A 60 0.18 -15.51 2.75
CA ASP A 60 -1.10 -16.18 2.46
C ASP A 60 -0.88 -17.55 1.78
N SER A 61 0.04 -17.61 0.82
CA SER A 61 0.39 -18.87 0.17
C SER A 61 0.96 -19.90 1.16
N LEU A 62 1.83 -19.47 2.08
CA LEU A 62 2.37 -20.33 3.14
C LEU A 62 1.29 -20.78 4.13
N ASN A 63 0.37 -19.89 4.49
CA ASN A 63 -0.76 -20.21 5.37
C ASN A 63 -1.64 -21.30 4.76
N LYS A 64 -1.94 -21.19 3.45
CA LYS A 64 -2.73 -22.20 2.71
C LYS A 64 -2.03 -23.55 2.66
N ILE A 65 -0.72 -23.58 2.44
CA ILE A 65 0.07 -24.82 2.38
C ILE A 65 0.15 -25.48 3.76
N ARG A 66 0.34 -24.71 4.82
CA ARG A 66 0.59 -25.20 6.18
C ARG A 66 -0.69 -25.37 7.00
N ASN A 67 -1.85 -25.03 6.45
CA ASN A 67 -3.11 -24.92 7.17
C ASN A 67 -2.98 -24.11 8.48
N PHE A 68 -2.30 -22.98 8.38
CA PHE A 68 -2.01 -22.08 9.49
C PHE A 68 -2.61 -20.71 9.20
N LYS A 69 -2.89 -19.92 10.22
CA LYS A 69 -3.40 -18.57 10.07
C LYS A 69 -2.47 -17.59 10.75
N ASN A 70 -1.50 -17.07 10.00
CA ASN A 70 -0.67 -15.96 10.41
C ASN A 70 -1.06 -14.72 9.61
N ILE A 71 -1.30 -13.61 10.27
CA ILE A 71 -1.66 -12.36 9.63
C ILE A 71 -0.41 -11.47 9.61
N LEU A 72 -0.03 -11.04 8.41
CA LEU A 72 1.07 -10.12 8.18
C LEU A 72 0.51 -8.81 7.65
N TRP A 73 0.83 -7.72 8.31
CA TRP A 73 0.51 -6.36 7.86
C TRP A 73 1.59 -5.39 8.30
N ASP A 74 2.02 -4.53 7.39
CA ASP A 74 2.95 -3.43 7.67
C ASP A 74 2.22 -2.11 7.37
N GLU A 75 2.05 -1.29 8.41
CA GLU A 75 1.31 -0.02 8.34
C GLU A 75 2.01 1.03 7.45
N GLU A 76 3.29 0.84 7.14
CA GLU A 76 4.08 1.74 6.31
C GLU A 76 3.98 1.40 4.81
N LEU A 77 3.39 0.23 4.46
CA LEU A 77 3.26 -0.21 3.08
C LEU A 77 1.86 0.09 2.55
N PRO A 78 1.77 0.78 1.39
CA PRO A 78 0.48 1.10 0.81
C PRO A 78 -0.22 -0.16 0.29
N ALA A 79 -1.53 -0.23 0.55
CA ALA A 79 -2.40 -1.29 0.07
C ALA A 79 -3.69 -0.69 -0.50
N LEU A 80 -4.03 -1.01 -1.74
CA LEU A 80 -5.24 -0.47 -2.38
C LEU A 80 -5.80 -1.38 -3.47
N THR A 81 -7.08 -1.14 -3.75
CA THR A 81 -7.77 -1.65 -4.95
C THR A 81 -8.35 -0.48 -5.76
N ARG A 82 -8.55 -0.70 -7.06
CA ARG A 82 -9.11 0.27 -7.98
C ARG A 82 -9.91 -0.44 -9.06
N PRO A 83 -11.17 -0.06 -9.35
CA PRO A 83 -11.89 -0.57 -10.50
C PRO A 83 -11.13 -0.26 -11.80
N LYS A 84 -11.21 -1.16 -12.77
CA LYS A 84 -10.56 -0.98 -14.06
C LYS A 84 -10.95 0.33 -14.71
N ASN A 85 -9.98 1.03 -15.29
CA ASN A 85 -10.17 2.33 -15.97
C ASN A 85 -10.78 3.43 -15.09
N SER A 86 -10.65 3.32 -13.77
CA SER A 86 -11.16 4.30 -12.80
C SER A 86 -10.00 5.06 -12.14
N ASN A 87 -10.26 6.28 -11.66
CA ASN A 87 -9.38 7.01 -10.75
C ASN A 87 -9.82 6.88 -9.28
N ARG A 88 -10.91 6.15 -9.02
CA ARG A 88 -11.38 5.89 -7.66
C ARG A 88 -10.58 4.77 -7.04
N ASN A 89 -9.84 5.09 -5.99
CA ASN A 89 -9.03 4.16 -5.24
C ASN A 89 -9.71 3.83 -3.91
N THR A 90 -9.59 2.58 -3.47
CA THR A 90 -9.95 2.14 -2.13
C THR A 90 -8.66 1.74 -1.42
N SER A 91 -8.18 2.59 -0.52
CA SER A 91 -6.98 2.33 0.30
C SER A 91 -7.35 1.57 1.57
N TYR A 92 -6.53 0.60 1.96
CA TYR A 92 -6.69 -0.19 3.19
C TYR A 92 -5.66 0.24 4.21
N ILE A 93 -6.10 0.56 5.40
CA ILE A 93 -5.27 1.05 6.51
C ILE A 93 -5.60 0.25 7.76
N LEU A 94 -4.61 -0.44 8.32
CA LEU A 94 -4.73 -1.12 9.58
C LEU A 94 -4.28 -0.19 10.72
N THR A 95 -5.13 -0.07 11.71
CA THR A 95 -4.81 0.43 13.05
C THR A 95 -5.19 -0.67 14.04
N ASN A 96 -6.03 -0.41 15.01
CA ASN A 96 -6.65 -1.48 15.83
C ASN A 96 -7.73 -2.26 15.05
N THR A 97 -8.16 -1.72 13.91
CA THR A 97 -9.18 -2.28 13.01
C THR A 97 -8.76 -1.97 11.58
N LEU A 98 -9.07 -2.87 10.64
CA LEU A 98 -8.86 -2.59 9.23
C LEU A 98 -9.92 -1.60 8.73
N PHE A 99 -9.47 -0.45 8.29
CA PHE A 99 -10.30 0.54 7.62
C PHE A 99 -10.07 0.54 6.12
N LYS A 100 -11.07 0.99 5.37
CA LYS A 100 -10.93 1.35 3.97
C LYS A 100 -11.40 2.78 3.75
N VAL A 101 -10.66 3.50 2.90
CA VAL A 101 -10.93 4.89 2.54
C VAL A 101 -11.01 4.98 1.02
N GLU A 102 -12.09 5.56 0.51
CA GLU A 102 -12.27 5.78 -0.92
C GLU A 102 -11.87 7.21 -1.27
N THR A 103 -11.04 7.34 -2.31
CA THR A 103 -10.60 8.63 -2.85
C THR A 103 -10.70 8.61 -4.38
N GLU A 104 -10.84 9.78 -4.98
CA GLU A 104 -10.75 9.94 -6.43
C GLU A 104 -9.52 10.80 -6.74
N ASP A 105 -8.55 10.18 -7.40
CA ASP A 105 -7.20 10.73 -7.54
C ASP A 105 -6.81 10.88 -9.03
N PRO A 106 -7.41 11.81 -9.80
CA PRO A 106 -7.00 12.05 -11.19
C PRO A 106 -5.62 12.71 -11.22
N ILE A 107 -4.70 12.12 -11.99
CA ILE A 107 -3.34 12.64 -12.13
C ILE A 107 -3.18 13.33 -13.48
N LYS A 108 -2.68 14.56 -13.45
CA LYS A 108 -2.34 15.32 -14.66
C LYS A 108 -0.84 15.17 -14.92
N TRP A 109 -0.50 14.61 -16.07
CA TRP A 109 0.88 14.38 -16.50
C TRP A 109 1.36 15.45 -17.47
N ASN A 110 2.60 15.89 -17.29
CA ASN A 110 3.35 16.69 -18.25
C ASN A 110 4.32 15.74 -18.97
N LEU A 111 4.07 15.47 -20.25
CA LEU A 111 4.94 14.61 -21.07
C LEU A 111 6.17 15.38 -21.52
N SER A 112 7.35 14.74 -21.48
CA SER A 112 8.60 15.25 -22.05
C SER A 112 8.99 14.46 -23.30
N SER A 113 9.79 15.05 -24.16
CA SER A 113 10.47 14.36 -25.27
C SER A 113 11.70 13.56 -24.81
N ASP A 114 12.11 13.70 -23.55
CA ASP A 114 13.24 12.95 -22.98
C ASP A 114 12.95 11.46 -23.02
N THR A 115 13.93 10.70 -23.47
CA THR A 115 13.85 9.23 -23.51
C THR A 115 15.09 8.59 -22.89
N LYS A 116 14.93 7.39 -22.38
CA LYS A 116 16.06 6.54 -21.95
C LYS A 116 15.80 5.08 -22.27
N LYS A 117 16.85 4.29 -22.39
CA LYS A 117 16.75 2.84 -22.59
C LYS A 117 17.07 2.11 -21.29
N VAL A 118 16.15 1.23 -20.85
CA VAL A 118 16.29 0.41 -19.65
C VAL A 118 15.90 -1.01 -19.97
N SER A 119 16.79 -1.98 -19.74
CA SER A 119 16.56 -3.41 -19.97
C SER A 119 15.97 -3.73 -21.35
N GLY A 120 16.39 -2.98 -22.38
CA GLY A 120 15.92 -3.17 -23.77
C GLY A 120 14.68 -2.36 -24.15
N TYR A 121 13.96 -1.77 -23.20
CA TYR A 121 12.76 -0.94 -23.44
C TYR A 121 13.12 0.53 -23.61
N ASN A 122 12.45 1.20 -24.54
CA ASN A 122 12.51 2.66 -24.69
C ASN A 122 11.48 3.27 -23.75
N LEU A 123 11.93 4.10 -22.81
CA LEU A 123 11.07 4.78 -21.85
C LEU A 123 11.02 6.28 -22.16
N GLN A 124 9.83 6.85 -22.04
CA GLN A 124 9.60 8.29 -22.16
C GLN A 124 9.39 8.87 -20.76
N LYS A 125 9.83 10.11 -20.56
CA LYS A 125 9.69 10.82 -19.29
C LYS A 125 8.36 11.56 -19.20
N ALA A 126 7.78 11.56 -18.02
CA ALA A 126 6.67 12.42 -17.65
C ALA A 126 6.85 12.94 -16.22
N THR A 127 6.27 14.09 -15.93
CA THR A 127 6.29 14.68 -14.59
C THR A 127 4.88 15.01 -14.12
N THR A 128 4.68 15.01 -12.80
CA THR A 128 3.43 15.43 -12.19
C THR A 128 3.66 15.95 -10.77
N THR A 129 2.71 16.73 -10.27
CA THR A 129 2.58 17.01 -8.84
C THR A 129 1.39 16.22 -8.32
N PHE A 130 1.61 15.36 -7.33
CA PHE A 130 0.59 14.52 -6.72
C PHE A 130 0.89 14.30 -5.23
N GLY A 131 -0.12 14.39 -4.38
CA GLY A 131 0.03 14.18 -2.95
C GLY A 131 0.97 15.18 -2.27
N GLY A 132 1.03 16.43 -2.74
CA GLY A 132 1.96 17.45 -2.21
C GLY A 132 3.43 17.21 -2.55
N ARG A 133 3.74 16.33 -3.54
CA ARG A 133 5.09 15.97 -3.98
C ARG A 133 5.23 16.11 -5.49
N ASN A 134 6.44 16.35 -5.96
CA ASN A 134 6.77 16.33 -7.39
C ASN A 134 7.35 14.97 -7.77
N TRP A 135 6.87 14.43 -8.86
CA TRP A 135 7.20 13.09 -9.34
C TRP A 135 7.74 13.11 -10.75
N THR A 136 8.75 12.29 -11.01
CA THR A 136 9.26 11.98 -12.34
C THR A 136 9.01 10.52 -12.63
N ALA A 137 8.24 10.23 -13.69
CA ALA A 137 7.95 8.89 -14.17
C ALA A 137 8.67 8.62 -15.49
N TRP A 138 9.06 7.35 -15.69
CA TRP A 138 9.54 6.79 -16.94
C TRP A 138 8.62 5.64 -17.32
N PHE A 139 7.95 5.78 -18.47
CA PHE A 139 6.93 4.84 -18.91
C PHE A 139 7.24 4.31 -20.31
N ASN A 140 6.78 3.09 -20.61
CA ASN A 140 6.95 2.43 -21.90
C ASN A 140 5.68 2.54 -22.72
N THR A 141 5.75 3.18 -23.89
CA THR A 141 4.61 3.40 -24.81
C THR A 141 4.26 2.16 -25.64
N GLU A 142 5.16 1.18 -25.74
CA GLU A 142 4.93 -0.05 -26.48
C GLU A 142 3.99 -1.01 -25.74
N LEU A 143 3.92 -0.88 -24.40
CA LEU A 143 2.97 -1.60 -23.55
C LEU A 143 1.73 -0.72 -23.33
N ASN A 144 0.65 -1.01 -24.07
CA ASN A 144 -0.60 -0.26 -23.96
C ASN A 144 -1.35 -0.56 -22.64
N LEU A 145 -0.71 -0.22 -21.53
CA LEU A 145 -1.20 -0.40 -20.16
C LEU A 145 -1.08 0.94 -19.44
N ASN A 146 -2.20 1.65 -19.27
CA ASN A 146 -2.22 2.98 -18.65
C ASN A 146 -2.10 2.91 -17.11
N GLU A 147 -1.23 2.03 -16.61
CA GLU A 147 -1.15 1.68 -15.20
C GLU A 147 0.29 1.82 -14.66
N GLY A 148 0.40 1.85 -13.34
CA GLY A 148 1.66 1.95 -12.62
C GLY A 148 1.47 1.63 -11.14
N PRO A 149 2.55 1.73 -10.33
CA PRO A 149 2.51 1.42 -8.91
C PRO A 149 1.64 2.42 -8.14
N TYR A 150 1.09 1.99 -7.02
CA TYR A 150 0.26 2.79 -6.14
C TYR A 150 -0.94 3.40 -6.89
N LYS A 151 -1.14 4.71 -6.79
CA LYS A 151 -2.20 5.46 -7.47
C LYS A 151 -1.76 6.00 -8.84
N PHE A 152 -0.50 5.84 -9.22
CA PHE A 152 0.06 6.40 -10.45
C PHE A 152 -0.43 5.64 -11.68
N ARG A 153 -1.21 6.34 -12.50
CA ARG A 153 -1.78 5.83 -13.76
C ARG A 153 -2.10 6.96 -14.74
N GLY A 154 -2.56 6.57 -15.93
CA GLY A 154 -3.07 7.52 -16.93
C GLY A 154 -2.04 8.00 -17.93
N LEU A 155 -0.78 7.55 -17.87
CA LEU A 155 0.18 7.70 -18.95
C LEU A 155 -0.18 6.77 -20.13
N PRO A 156 0.18 7.10 -21.36
CA PRO A 156 -0.07 6.22 -22.52
C PRO A 156 0.96 5.08 -22.56
N GLY A 157 1.01 4.28 -21.50
CA GLY A 157 1.93 3.17 -21.33
C GLY A 157 2.18 2.84 -19.85
N LEU A 158 2.79 1.65 -19.61
CA LEU A 158 3.13 1.19 -18.27
C LEU A 158 4.26 2.02 -17.66
N ILE A 159 4.09 2.45 -16.42
CA ILE A 159 5.14 3.11 -15.66
C ILE A 159 6.17 2.08 -15.21
N PHE A 160 7.42 2.22 -15.66
CA PHE A 160 8.55 1.36 -15.28
C PHE A 160 9.26 1.87 -14.04
N GLU A 161 9.43 3.17 -13.96
CA GLU A 161 10.07 3.81 -12.82
C GLU A 161 9.33 5.11 -12.50
N ILE A 162 9.19 5.38 -11.23
CA ILE A 162 8.71 6.68 -10.75
C ILE A 162 9.41 7.03 -9.45
N SER A 163 9.86 8.26 -9.32
CA SER A 163 10.58 8.75 -8.13
C SER A 163 10.14 10.16 -7.75
N GLU A 164 10.14 10.41 -6.48
CA GLU A 164 9.91 11.73 -5.88
C GLU A 164 11.21 12.54 -5.92
N ASP A 165 11.11 13.85 -6.14
CA ASP A 165 12.25 14.75 -6.40
C ASP A 165 13.23 14.89 -5.21
N LYS A 166 12.76 14.72 -3.96
CA LYS A 166 13.59 14.75 -2.74
C LYS A 166 14.19 13.40 -2.36
N GLY A 167 13.90 12.35 -3.17
CA GLY A 167 14.43 11.01 -2.94
C GLY A 167 13.84 10.28 -1.72
N ASN A 168 12.65 10.68 -1.25
CA ASN A 168 11.97 9.94 -0.18
C ASN A 168 11.33 8.67 -0.67
N PHE A 169 10.88 8.64 -1.93
CA PHE A 169 10.12 7.53 -2.49
C PHE A 169 10.54 7.22 -3.92
N SER A 170 10.63 5.94 -4.24
CA SER A 170 10.74 5.48 -5.62
C SER A 170 10.14 4.10 -5.81
N PHE A 171 9.60 3.84 -7.01
CA PHE A 171 9.15 2.54 -7.45
C PHE A 171 9.89 2.19 -8.74
N LYS A 172 10.39 0.97 -8.83
CA LYS A 172 11.06 0.45 -10.01
C LYS A 172 10.52 -0.93 -10.37
N LEU A 173 10.03 -1.09 -11.59
CA LEU A 173 9.60 -2.38 -12.10
C LEU A 173 10.78 -3.34 -12.19
N VAL A 174 10.69 -4.49 -11.51
CA VAL A 174 11.76 -5.50 -11.47
C VAL A 174 11.37 -6.82 -12.10
N LYS A 175 10.06 -7.13 -12.17
CA LYS A 175 9.57 -8.38 -12.75
C LYS A 175 8.13 -8.23 -13.23
N SER A 176 7.77 -8.96 -14.30
CA SER A 176 6.39 -9.12 -14.74
C SER A 176 6.12 -10.55 -15.20
N TYR A 177 4.90 -11.03 -14.99
CA TYR A 177 4.43 -12.33 -15.47
C TYR A 177 2.91 -12.41 -15.45
N GLN A 178 2.37 -13.40 -16.15
CA GLN A 178 0.93 -13.65 -16.18
C GLN A 178 0.56 -14.77 -15.19
N LEU A 179 -0.55 -14.59 -14.51
CA LEU A 179 -1.20 -15.61 -13.70
C LEU A 179 -2.35 -16.23 -14.52
N LYS A 180 -2.55 -17.53 -14.36
CA LYS A 180 -3.64 -18.26 -15.04
C LYS A 180 -5.04 -17.87 -14.54
N SER A 181 -5.11 -17.36 -13.30
CA SER A 181 -6.33 -16.90 -12.64
C SER A 181 -6.03 -15.71 -11.73
N THR A 182 -7.06 -14.93 -11.42
CA THR A 182 -6.98 -13.86 -10.42
C THR A 182 -6.60 -14.44 -9.06
N TYR A 183 -5.62 -13.80 -8.41
CA TYR A 183 -5.22 -14.17 -7.06
C TYR A 183 -6.24 -13.62 -6.06
N ASP A 184 -6.80 -14.50 -5.23
CA ASP A 184 -7.75 -14.11 -4.20
C ASP A 184 -7.01 -13.45 -3.03
N THR A 185 -7.33 -12.19 -2.76
CA THR A 185 -6.74 -11.35 -1.71
C THR A 185 -7.71 -11.07 -0.56
N SER A 186 -8.93 -11.61 -0.63
CA SER A 186 -10.05 -11.27 0.26
C SER A 186 -9.73 -11.46 1.75
N ASP A 187 -8.87 -12.44 2.08
CA ASP A 187 -8.57 -12.82 3.47
C ASP A 187 -7.43 -12.00 4.09
N PHE A 188 -6.63 -11.26 3.29
CA PHE A 188 -5.48 -10.52 3.81
C PHE A 188 -5.42 -9.05 3.37
N LEU A 189 -6.13 -8.66 2.31
CA LEU A 189 -6.16 -7.28 1.82
C LEU A 189 -7.47 -6.58 2.22
N GLU A 190 -8.62 -7.21 1.91
CA GLU A 190 -9.96 -6.66 2.14
C GLU A 190 -10.53 -7.01 3.52
N ALA A 191 -9.91 -7.96 4.22
CA ALA A 191 -10.27 -8.36 5.57
C ALA A 191 -9.03 -8.56 6.45
N PHE A 192 -9.21 -8.39 7.75
CA PHE A 192 -8.20 -8.65 8.77
C PHE A 192 -8.82 -9.48 9.89
N ASP A 193 -8.20 -10.61 10.21
CA ASP A 193 -8.71 -11.58 11.19
C ASP A 193 -10.19 -11.97 10.97
N GLY A 194 -10.55 -12.21 9.69
CA GLY A 194 -11.90 -12.59 9.28
C GLY A 194 -12.93 -11.46 9.31
N LYS A 195 -12.53 -10.23 9.65
CA LYS A 195 -13.40 -9.04 9.69
C LYS A 195 -13.13 -8.17 8.46
N LYS A 196 -14.17 -7.86 7.70
CA LYS A 196 -14.05 -6.98 6.53
C LYS A 196 -13.67 -5.56 6.94
N ALA A 197 -12.92 -4.88 6.07
CA ALA A 197 -12.54 -3.49 6.25
C ALA A 197 -13.77 -2.59 6.38
N LEU A 198 -13.75 -1.69 7.37
CA LEU A 198 -14.81 -0.72 7.62
C LEU A 198 -14.59 0.54 6.78
N LEU A 199 -15.61 0.95 6.03
CA LEU A 199 -15.55 2.18 5.24
C LEU A 199 -15.63 3.40 6.16
N ILE A 200 -14.61 4.28 6.06
CA ILE A 200 -14.58 5.56 6.76
C ILE A 200 -14.13 6.68 5.82
N SER A 201 -14.39 7.91 6.20
CA SER A 201 -13.88 9.09 5.48
C SER A 201 -12.42 9.38 5.85
N GLU A 202 -11.69 10.09 4.98
CA GLU A 202 -10.33 10.60 5.30
C GLU A 202 -10.32 11.43 6.58
N LYS A 203 -11.36 12.27 6.79
CA LYS A 203 -11.53 13.06 8.02
C LYS A 203 -11.64 12.17 9.26
N THR A 204 -12.39 11.07 9.17
CA THR A 204 -12.54 10.12 10.28
C THR A 204 -11.23 9.40 10.53
N LEU A 205 -10.50 9.00 9.49
CA LEU A 205 -9.17 8.39 9.62
C LEU A 205 -8.19 9.34 10.32
N ALA A 206 -8.12 10.59 9.87
CA ALA A 206 -7.25 11.60 10.49
C ALA A 206 -7.57 11.80 11.98
N LYS A 207 -8.86 11.82 12.34
CA LYS A 207 -9.29 11.87 13.74
C LYS A 207 -8.81 10.65 14.53
N GLN A 208 -8.98 9.43 13.99
CA GLN A 208 -8.51 8.19 14.63
C GLN A 208 -7.00 8.22 14.88
N GLN A 209 -6.22 8.73 13.92
CA GLN A 209 -4.76 8.85 14.07
C GLN A 209 -4.38 9.89 15.13
N LEU A 210 -5.12 11.00 15.24
CA LEU A 210 -4.92 11.99 16.31
C LEU A 210 -5.33 11.44 17.67
N ASP A 211 -6.42 10.70 17.77
CA ASP A 211 -6.86 10.04 19.02
C ASP A 211 -5.81 9.00 19.47
N LEU A 212 -5.27 8.23 18.53
CA LEU A 212 -4.16 7.29 18.79
C LEU A 212 -2.92 8.04 19.27
N TYR A 213 -2.54 9.15 18.63
CA TYR A 213 -1.42 9.98 19.06
C TYR A 213 -1.63 10.53 20.48
N GLY A 214 -2.84 10.94 20.83
CA GLY A 214 -3.17 11.44 22.18
C GLY A 214 -2.96 10.40 23.29
N ASN A 215 -3.19 9.12 23.00
CA ASN A 215 -2.96 8.02 23.95
C ASN A 215 -2.50 6.73 23.27
N PRO A 216 -1.26 6.70 22.72
CA PRO A 216 -0.78 5.62 21.87
C PRO A 216 -0.61 4.28 22.59
N LEU A 217 -0.59 4.27 23.91
CA LEU A 217 -0.41 3.08 24.74
C LEU A 217 -1.65 2.74 25.57
N LYS A 218 -2.84 3.20 25.16
CA LYS A 218 -4.09 3.00 25.89
C LYS A 218 -4.33 1.53 26.25
N ASP A 219 -4.31 0.67 25.25
CA ASP A 219 -4.60 -0.76 25.42
C ASP A 219 -3.55 -1.46 26.29
N PHE A 220 -2.28 -1.09 26.12
CA PHE A 220 -1.20 -1.60 26.98
C PHE A 220 -1.36 -1.17 28.42
N LYS A 221 -1.79 0.09 28.70
CA LYS A 221 -2.09 0.58 30.04
C LYS A 221 -3.25 -0.20 30.67
N GLU A 222 -4.29 -0.50 29.92
CA GLU A 222 -5.44 -1.30 30.38
C GLU A 222 -5.01 -2.75 30.67
N MET A 223 -4.25 -3.37 29.76
CA MET A 223 -3.71 -4.72 29.98
C MET A 223 -2.81 -4.79 31.22
N PHE A 224 -1.94 -3.79 31.40
CA PHE A 224 -1.07 -3.73 32.57
C PHE A 224 -1.87 -3.62 33.88
N LYS A 225 -2.89 -2.77 33.94
CA LYS A 225 -3.79 -2.67 35.09
C LYS A 225 -4.48 -4.00 35.43
N ASN A 226 -4.91 -4.72 34.38
CA ASN A 226 -5.63 -5.99 34.50
C ASN A 226 -4.71 -7.15 34.88
N SER A 227 -3.40 -7.07 34.58
CA SER A 227 -2.42 -8.11 34.95
C SER A 227 -2.13 -8.22 36.43
N LYS A 228 -2.62 -7.28 37.27
CA LYS A 228 -2.41 -7.21 38.72
C LYS A 228 -0.95 -7.36 39.17
N GLY A 229 -0.01 -7.06 38.25
CA GLY A 229 1.43 -7.21 38.55
C GLY A 229 1.95 -8.65 38.47
N GLU A 230 1.16 -9.59 37.98
CA GLU A 230 1.59 -10.97 37.76
C GLU A 230 2.41 -11.09 36.48
N GLY A 231 3.65 -11.59 36.59
CA GLY A 231 4.55 -11.83 35.47
C GLY A 231 5.30 -10.59 34.96
N LYS A 232 6.08 -10.79 33.87
CA LYS A 232 6.83 -9.71 33.21
C LYS A 232 5.97 -9.09 32.13
N PHE A 233 5.58 -7.83 32.30
CA PHE A 233 4.83 -7.07 31.30
C PHE A 233 5.81 -6.29 30.42
N LYS A 234 5.69 -6.44 29.10
CA LYS A 234 6.58 -5.75 28.15
C LYS A 234 5.76 -4.93 27.16
N VAL A 235 6.24 -3.72 26.89
CA VAL A 235 5.75 -2.83 25.85
C VAL A 235 6.93 -2.49 24.93
N MET A 236 6.85 -2.78 23.63
CA MET A 236 7.94 -2.53 22.66
C MET A 236 9.29 -3.10 23.15
N ASN A 237 9.31 -4.32 23.69
CA ASN A 237 10.46 -4.99 24.28
C ASN A 237 11.02 -4.36 25.58
N ILE A 238 10.40 -3.33 26.12
CA ILE A 238 10.76 -2.69 27.39
C ILE A 238 9.91 -3.31 28.50
N GLU A 239 10.56 -3.82 29.55
CA GLU A 239 9.85 -4.32 30.73
C GLU A 239 9.26 -3.14 31.50
N VAL A 240 7.94 -3.17 31.71
CA VAL A 240 7.19 -2.14 32.44
C VAL A 240 6.81 -2.68 33.81
N LYS A 241 7.20 -1.96 34.86
CA LYS A 241 7.00 -2.33 36.27
C LYS A 241 6.03 -1.40 37.00
N SER A 242 5.76 -0.21 36.46
CA SER A 242 4.85 0.76 37.07
C SER A 242 4.10 1.60 36.03
N MET A 243 3.00 2.22 36.44
CA MET A 243 2.22 3.11 35.58
C MET A 243 2.98 4.39 35.17
N GLU A 244 3.91 4.86 36.01
CA GLU A 244 4.72 6.05 35.72
C GLU A 244 5.59 5.86 34.48
N GLN A 245 6.11 4.65 34.25
CA GLN A 245 6.92 4.33 33.06
C GLN A 245 6.14 4.49 31.75
N PHE A 246 4.81 4.33 31.79
CA PHE A 246 3.99 4.59 30.59
C PHE A 246 4.00 6.06 30.15
N ASN A 247 4.27 7.02 31.05
CA ASN A 247 4.34 8.43 30.66
C ASN A 247 5.55 8.67 29.76
N GLU A 248 6.72 8.17 30.13
CA GLU A 248 7.94 8.27 29.33
C GLU A 248 7.77 7.53 27.98
N LEU A 249 7.23 6.31 28.00
CA LEU A 249 6.97 5.53 26.80
C LEU A 249 5.96 6.21 25.88
N THR A 250 4.95 6.88 26.45
CA THR A 250 3.97 7.66 25.67
C THR A 250 4.66 8.79 24.91
N LEU A 251 5.52 9.58 25.60
CA LEU A 251 6.27 10.67 24.97
C LEU A 251 7.20 10.17 23.86
N LYS A 252 7.93 9.09 24.10
CA LYS A 252 8.80 8.45 23.09
C LYS A 252 7.99 7.97 21.86
N THR A 253 6.82 7.38 22.10
CA THR A 253 5.94 6.91 21.03
C THR A 253 5.38 8.09 20.23
N GLN A 254 4.96 9.16 20.88
CA GLN A 254 4.50 10.38 20.22
C GLN A 254 5.60 11.06 19.39
N GLU A 255 6.82 11.13 19.93
CA GLU A 255 7.97 11.64 19.16
C GLU A 255 8.25 10.77 17.92
N ARG A 256 8.24 9.45 18.06
CA ARG A 256 8.38 8.54 16.93
C ARG A 256 7.27 8.76 15.90
N MET A 257 6.01 8.89 16.31
CA MET A 257 4.89 9.17 15.39
C MET A 257 5.07 10.48 14.63
N ARG A 258 5.56 11.54 15.26
CA ARG A 258 5.88 12.80 14.59
C ARG A 258 6.99 12.66 13.56
N ARG A 259 8.06 11.94 13.93
CA ARG A 259 9.23 11.73 13.03
C ARG A 259 8.87 10.85 11.84
N HIS A 260 8.07 9.81 12.04
CA HIS A 260 7.65 8.88 10.99
C HIS A 260 6.42 9.39 10.20
N ASN A 261 6.16 10.67 10.23
CA ASN A 261 5.05 11.29 9.50
C ASN A 261 5.49 11.79 8.11
N ASN A 262 5.90 10.83 7.28
CA ASN A 262 6.36 11.07 5.91
C ASN A 262 5.56 10.22 4.91
N PRO A 263 4.23 10.43 4.77
CA PRO A 263 3.40 9.64 3.88
C PRO A 263 3.70 9.91 2.40
N LEU A 264 3.31 8.98 1.51
CA LEU A 264 3.37 9.17 0.05
C LEU A 264 2.59 10.41 -0.41
N GLU A 265 1.45 10.69 0.20
CA GLU A 265 0.64 11.88 0.00
C GLU A 265 0.92 12.85 1.14
N LEU A 266 1.92 13.72 0.98
CA LEU A 266 2.38 14.65 2.01
C LEU A 266 1.30 15.67 2.42
N ASP A 267 0.41 16.03 1.50
CA ASP A 267 -0.75 16.90 1.75
C ASP A 267 -1.80 16.25 2.68
N LYS A 268 -1.71 14.94 2.90
CA LYS A 268 -2.52 14.18 3.86
C LYS A 268 -1.78 13.84 5.16
N ALA A 269 -0.57 14.35 5.34
CA ALA A 269 0.19 14.14 6.57
C ALA A 269 -0.58 14.69 7.79
N ILE A 270 -0.56 13.95 8.89
CA ILE A 270 -1.24 14.35 10.12
C ILE A 270 -0.46 15.46 10.82
N HIS A 271 -1.13 16.56 11.12
CA HIS A 271 -0.52 17.63 11.92
C HIS A 271 -0.63 17.28 13.42
N TYR A 272 0.38 16.53 13.89
CA TYR A 272 0.46 16.21 15.30
C TYR A 272 0.83 17.44 16.13
N PRO A 273 0.17 17.69 17.29
CA PRO A 273 0.53 18.80 18.14
C PRO A 273 1.96 18.64 18.70
N ALA A 274 2.66 19.76 18.84
CA ALA A 274 3.90 19.81 19.61
C ALA A 274 3.56 19.60 21.11
N ASN A 275 4.40 18.84 21.81
CA ASN A 275 4.29 18.71 23.27
C ASN A 275 4.87 19.91 23.98
#